data_29991e7b0c21de63693e524a9c53b58f
#
_entry.id   29991e7b0c21de63693e524a9c53b58f
#
_cell.length_a   1.000
_cell.length_b   1.000
_cell.length_c   1.000
_cell.angle_alpha   90.00
_cell.angle_beta   90.00
_cell.angle_gamma   90.00
#
_symmetry.space_group_name_H-M   'P 1'
#
loop_
_entity.id
_entity.type
_entity.pdbx_description
1 polymer ?
#
loop_
_entity_poly.entity_id
_entity_poly.type
_entity_poly.pdbx_seq_one_letter_code
_entity_poly.pdbx_strand_id
1 'polypeptide(L)'
;MIEVRDISFAYGKNQILNRVGFTAQPGECVGILGNNGAGKSTLITCINRIRTPQSGEVIIDGKSVRRMGRNEMARTIAYVAQKNEMNHATVFDCVLLGRKPFIKWTVSQEDIDLCEAMIRRVGMEAFQIRRLDELSGGELQKVML
;
A
#
# COMPACT_ATOMS: atom_id res chain seq x y z
N MET A 1 2.85 15.53 3.71
CA MET A 1 3.59 15.89 2.46
C MET A 1 4.50 14.73 2.07
N ILE A 2 4.54 14.38 0.78
CA ILE A 2 5.46 13.37 0.24
C ILE A 2 6.42 14.07 -0.71
N GLU A 3 7.72 13.88 -0.51
CA GLU A 3 8.75 14.38 -1.42
C GLU A 3 9.54 13.19 -1.99
N VAL A 4 9.59 13.10 -3.29
CA VAL A 4 10.40 12.14 -4.04
C VAL A 4 11.56 12.92 -4.67
N ARG A 5 12.80 12.60 -4.30
CA ARG A 5 13.99 13.34 -4.73
C ARG A 5 14.94 12.43 -5.52
N ASP A 6 15.11 12.72 -6.80
CA ASP A 6 16.11 12.11 -7.69
C ASP A 6 16.16 10.57 -7.66
N ILE A 7 15.00 9.90 -7.55
CA ILE A 7 14.93 8.44 -7.50
C ILE A 7 15.42 7.83 -8.79
N SER A 8 16.45 6.99 -8.69
CA SER A 8 16.94 6.18 -9.79
C SER A 8 16.89 4.69 -9.42
N PHE A 9 16.44 3.87 -10.38
CA PHE A 9 16.31 2.44 -10.19
C PHE A 9 16.56 1.68 -11.49
N ALA A 10 17.29 0.55 -11.42
CA ALA A 10 17.52 -0.35 -12.55
C ALA A 10 17.31 -1.80 -12.15
N TYR A 11 16.85 -2.63 -13.08
CA TYR A 11 16.90 -4.09 -13.00
C TYR A 11 18.16 -4.58 -13.73
N GLY A 12 19.17 -4.98 -12.95
CA GLY A 12 20.48 -5.31 -13.50
C GLY A 12 21.07 -4.11 -14.26
N LYS A 13 21.26 -4.24 -15.58
CA LYS A 13 21.77 -3.15 -16.44
C LYS A 13 20.67 -2.28 -17.05
N ASN A 14 19.39 -2.63 -16.88
CA ASN A 14 18.28 -1.91 -17.49
C ASN A 14 17.77 -0.79 -16.58
N GLN A 15 18.09 0.45 -16.92
CA GLN A 15 17.63 1.65 -16.21
C GLN A 15 16.11 1.83 -16.42
N ILE A 16 15.35 1.88 -15.33
CA ILE A 16 13.89 2.05 -15.35
C ILE A 16 13.47 3.44 -14.86
N LEU A 17 14.10 3.90 -13.78
CA LEU A 17 13.86 5.24 -13.24
C LEU A 17 15.18 6.01 -13.29
N ASN A 18 15.13 7.23 -13.81
CA ASN A 18 16.29 8.09 -13.91
C ASN A 18 15.99 9.46 -13.29
N ARG A 19 16.47 9.70 -12.07
CA ARG A 19 16.35 10.95 -11.32
C ARG A 19 14.91 11.49 -11.25
N VAL A 20 13.93 10.62 -10.99
CA VAL A 20 12.53 10.99 -10.87
C VAL A 20 12.32 11.74 -9.57
N GLY A 21 11.68 12.92 -9.65
CA GLY A 21 11.38 13.74 -8.49
C GLY A 21 10.04 14.45 -8.65
N PHE A 22 9.30 14.55 -7.55
CA PHE A 22 8.09 15.35 -7.42
C PHE A 22 7.75 15.54 -5.93
N THR A 23 6.82 16.46 -5.67
CA THR A 23 6.27 16.68 -4.33
C THR A 23 4.75 16.57 -4.39
N ALA A 24 4.13 15.94 -3.41
CA ALA A 24 2.69 15.89 -3.20
C ALA A 24 2.35 16.50 -1.83
N GLN A 25 1.46 17.49 -1.84
CA GLN A 25 0.99 18.13 -0.61
C GLN A 25 -0.14 17.33 0.05
N PRO A 26 -0.40 17.51 1.35
CA PRO A 26 -1.57 16.92 1.99
C PRO A 26 -2.86 17.30 1.24
N GLY A 27 -3.72 16.30 0.99
CA GLY A 27 -4.99 16.46 0.27
C GLY A 27 -4.86 16.46 -1.25
N GLU A 28 -3.65 16.44 -1.83
CA GLU A 28 -3.47 16.30 -3.27
C GLU A 28 -3.62 14.85 -3.75
N CYS A 29 -4.18 14.71 -4.95
CA CYS A 29 -4.19 13.46 -5.70
C CYS A 29 -3.21 13.56 -6.86
N VAL A 30 -2.14 12.76 -6.84
CA VAL A 30 -1.10 12.75 -7.87
C VAL A 30 -1.29 11.57 -8.81
N GLY A 31 -1.52 11.83 -10.09
CA GLY A 31 -1.59 10.83 -11.15
C GLY A 31 -0.22 10.56 -11.79
N ILE A 32 0.21 9.30 -11.81
CA ILE A 32 1.43 8.89 -12.53
C ILE A 32 1.01 8.26 -13.86
N LEU A 33 1.24 8.98 -14.95
CA LEU A 33 0.85 8.59 -16.31
C LEU A 33 2.07 8.13 -17.13
N GLY A 34 1.81 7.28 -18.10
CA GLY A 34 2.85 6.77 -19.02
C GLY A 34 2.49 5.41 -19.62
N ASN A 35 3.22 4.99 -20.63
CA ASN A 35 3.04 3.71 -21.33
C ASN A 35 3.29 2.51 -20.41
N ASN A 36 2.85 1.32 -20.84
CA ASN A 36 3.19 0.09 -20.14
C ASN A 36 4.72 -0.11 -20.19
N GLY A 37 5.30 -0.49 -19.05
CA GLY A 37 6.75 -0.61 -18.92
C GLY A 37 7.50 0.70 -18.57
N ALA A 38 6.85 1.85 -18.53
CA ALA A 38 7.49 3.15 -18.21
C ALA A 38 7.98 3.30 -16.75
N GLY A 39 7.87 2.27 -15.92
CA GLY A 39 8.37 2.30 -14.54
C GLY A 39 7.39 2.81 -13.48
N LYS A 40 6.11 3.05 -13.82
CA LYS A 40 5.09 3.55 -12.87
C LYS A 40 5.01 2.71 -11.59
N SER A 41 4.82 1.40 -11.72
CA SER A 41 4.74 0.48 -10.58
C SER A 41 6.08 0.37 -9.84
N THR A 42 7.20 0.47 -10.56
CA THR A 42 8.53 0.49 -9.94
C THR A 42 8.70 1.73 -9.06
N LEU A 43 8.26 2.90 -9.53
CA LEU A 43 8.30 4.14 -8.74
C LEU A 43 7.47 4.01 -7.47
N ILE A 44 6.22 3.53 -7.56
CA ILE A 44 5.35 3.32 -6.40
C ILE A 44 5.99 2.34 -5.41
N THR A 45 6.59 1.24 -5.90
CA THR A 45 7.27 0.25 -5.03
C THR A 45 8.58 0.79 -4.42
N CYS A 46 9.20 1.79 -5.01
CA CYS A 46 10.30 2.53 -4.39
C CYS A 46 9.80 3.49 -3.31
N ILE A 47 8.67 4.18 -3.55
CA ILE A 47 8.08 5.11 -2.57
C ILE A 47 7.68 4.36 -1.29
N ASN A 48 7.01 3.22 -1.41
CA ASN A 48 6.59 2.42 -0.25
C ASN A 48 7.68 1.45 0.28
N ARG A 49 8.93 1.61 -0.21
CA ARG A 49 10.10 0.84 0.23
C ARG A 49 9.98 -0.68 0.07
N ILE A 50 9.11 -1.17 -0.79
CA ILE A 50 9.14 -2.57 -1.26
C ILE A 50 10.42 -2.80 -2.07
N ARG A 51 10.83 -1.79 -2.87
CA ARG A 51 12.12 -1.77 -3.58
C ARG A 51 13.00 -0.65 -3.05
N THR A 52 14.30 -0.92 -2.99
CA THR A 52 15.29 0.09 -2.57
C THR A 52 15.86 0.74 -3.83
N PRO A 53 15.68 2.06 -4.03
CA PRO A 53 16.30 2.76 -5.15
C PRO A 53 17.82 2.81 -5.00
N GLN A 54 18.54 2.83 -6.15
CA GLN A 54 20.00 2.93 -6.20
C GLN A 54 20.49 4.31 -5.75
N SER A 55 19.73 5.36 -6.10
CA SER A 55 19.97 6.73 -5.64
C SER A 55 18.67 7.46 -5.41
N GLY A 56 18.77 8.63 -4.77
CA GLY A 56 17.65 9.45 -4.42
C GLY A 56 17.01 9.06 -3.09
N GLU A 57 15.98 9.77 -2.70
CA GLU A 57 15.35 9.64 -1.38
C GLU A 57 13.85 9.91 -1.47
N VAL A 58 13.08 9.23 -0.63
CA VAL A 58 11.68 9.54 -0.37
C VAL A 58 11.55 10.04 1.06
N ILE A 59 10.88 11.18 1.23
CA ILE A 59 10.64 11.83 2.51
C ILE A 59 9.13 11.98 2.69
N ILE A 60 8.62 11.56 3.85
CA ILE A 60 7.22 11.71 4.22
C ILE A 60 7.16 12.51 5.52
N ASP A 61 6.46 13.61 5.48
CA ASP A 61 6.32 14.56 6.61
C ASP A 61 7.68 14.90 7.28
N GLY A 62 8.68 15.19 6.45
CA GLY A 62 10.03 15.56 6.87
C GLY A 62 10.92 14.39 7.29
N LYS A 63 10.42 13.14 7.30
CA LYS A 63 11.19 11.95 7.67
C LYS A 63 11.50 11.06 6.47
N SER A 64 12.76 10.71 6.31
CA SER A 64 13.20 9.77 5.28
C SER A 64 12.62 8.37 5.50
N VAL A 65 11.99 7.77 4.49
CA VAL A 65 11.46 6.42 4.56
C VAL A 65 12.54 5.37 4.83
N ARG A 66 13.81 5.67 4.50
CA ARG A 66 14.94 4.78 4.79
C ARG A 66 15.19 4.64 6.29
N ARG A 67 14.83 5.66 7.08
CA ARG A 67 15.01 5.70 8.55
C ARG A 67 13.80 5.16 9.30
N MET A 68 12.68 4.89 8.64
CA MET A 68 11.48 4.34 9.26
C MET A 68 11.63 2.84 9.50
N GLY A 69 11.15 2.36 10.64
CA GLY A 69 10.98 0.93 10.90
C GLY A 69 9.84 0.34 10.05
N ARG A 70 9.77 -1.01 9.94
CA ARG A 70 8.71 -1.66 9.14
C ARG A 70 7.30 -1.31 9.60
N ASN A 71 7.05 -1.35 10.91
CA ASN A 71 5.74 -1.01 11.48
C ASN A 71 5.41 0.47 11.29
N GLU A 72 6.38 1.36 11.39
CA GLU A 72 6.20 2.78 11.13
C GLU A 72 5.81 3.03 9.67
N MET A 73 6.52 2.42 8.72
CA MET A 73 6.16 2.48 7.30
C MET A 73 4.73 2.01 7.03
N ALA A 74 4.35 0.85 7.60
CA ALA A 74 3.02 0.28 7.40
C ALA A 74 1.89 1.12 8.03
N ARG A 75 2.20 1.96 9.03
CA ARG A 75 1.27 2.94 9.60
C ARG A 75 1.22 4.26 8.83
N THR A 76 2.27 4.55 8.05
CA THR A 76 2.42 5.82 7.33
C THR A 76 1.90 5.74 5.91
N ILE A 77 2.07 4.59 5.23
CA ILE A 77 1.67 4.39 3.82
C ILE A 77 0.73 3.20 3.73
N ALA A 78 -0.47 3.42 3.19
CA ALA A 78 -1.30 2.34 2.68
C ALA A 78 -0.94 2.05 1.22
N TYR A 79 -0.87 0.77 0.85
CA TYR A 79 -0.55 0.34 -0.51
C TYR A 79 -1.58 -0.68 -1.00
N VAL A 80 -2.27 -0.34 -2.08
CA VAL A 80 -3.17 -1.26 -2.77
C VAL A 80 -2.45 -1.80 -4.00
N ALA A 81 -2.16 -3.10 -4.01
CA ALA A 81 -1.50 -3.75 -5.14
C ALA A 81 -2.48 -3.99 -6.30
N GLN A 82 -1.96 -3.97 -7.53
CA GLN A 82 -2.77 -4.26 -8.73
C GLN A 82 -3.25 -5.71 -8.79
N LYS A 83 -2.47 -6.65 -8.23
CA LYS A 83 -2.81 -8.06 -8.10
C LYS A 83 -2.62 -8.49 -6.65
N ASN A 84 -3.59 -9.17 -6.11
CA ASN A 84 -3.55 -9.73 -4.77
C ASN A 84 -3.72 -11.25 -4.85
N GLU A 85 -2.79 -11.99 -4.24
CA GLU A 85 -2.74 -13.47 -4.26
C GLU A 85 -3.33 -14.08 -2.97
N MET A 86 -4.21 -13.37 -2.27
CA MET A 86 -4.81 -13.84 -1.01
C MET A 86 -6.03 -14.74 -1.25
N ASN A 87 -5.82 -15.87 -1.92
CA ASN A 87 -6.90 -16.71 -2.44
C ASN A 87 -7.74 -17.46 -1.39
N HIS A 88 -7.24 -17.66 -0.17
CA HIS A 88 -7.91 -18.49 0.85
C HIS A 88 -8.30 -17.71 2.11
N ALA A 89 -7.96 -16.44 2.22
CA ALA A 89 -8.36 -15.61 3.34
C ALA A 89 -9.82 -15.17 3.18
N THR A 90 -10.53 -14.97 4.30
CA THR A 90 -11.85 -14.34 4.30
C THR A 90 -11.74 -12.83 4.14
N VAL A 91 -12.87 -12.18 3.84
CA VAL A 91 -12.96 -10.70 3.84
C VAL A 91 -12.50 -10.14 5.19
N PHE A 92 -12.97 -10.73 6.30
CA PHE A 92 -12.58 -10.32 7.64
C PHE A 92 -11.07 -10.46 7.88
N ASP A 93 -10.46 -11.60 7.51
CA ASP A 93 -9.03 -11.83 7.66
C ASP A 93 -8.20 -10.79 6.88
N CYS A 94 -8.65 -10.45 5.67
CA CYS A 94 -8.00 -9.45 4.84
C CYS A 94 -8.00 -8.07 5.49
N VAL A 95 -9.15 -7.63 6.00
CA VAL A 95 -9.28 -6.34 6.69
C VAL A 95 -8.48 -6.33 7.99
N LEU A 96 -8.52 -7.44 8.75
CA LEU A 96 -7.75 -7.60 9.99
C LEU A 96 -6.24 -7.57 9.72
N LEU A 97 -5.79 -8.08 8.58
CA LEU A 97 -4.38 -8.00 8.19
C LEU A 97 -3.91 -6.55 8.06
N GLY A 98 -4.77 -5.63 7.63
CA GLY A 98 -4.50 -4.19 7.62
C GLY A 98 -4.23 -3.61 9.01
N ARG A 99 -4.76 -4.23 10.07
CA ARG A 99 -4.52 -3.84 11.47
C ARG A 99 -3.19 -4.37 12.03
N LYS A 100 -2.54 -5.34 11.37
CA LYS A 100 -1.31 -5.98 11.86
C LYS A 100 -0.23 -5.01 12.37
N PRO A 101 0.05 -3.86 11.74
CA PRO A 101 1.03 -2.90 12.25
C PRO A 101 0.69 -2.30 13.63
N PHE A 102 -0.57 -2.35 14.03
CA PHE A 102 -1.09 -1.78 15.28
C PHE A 102 -1.26 -2.82 16.38
N ILE A 103 -1.44 -4.09 16.02
CA ILE A 103 -1.58 -5.21 16.96
C ILE A 103 -0.23 -5.48 17.62
N LYS A 104 -0.20 -5.55 18.95
CA LYS A 104 1.03 -5.83 19.74
C LYS A 104 1.26 -7.33 19.90
N TRP A 105 0.44 -7.99 20.73
CA TRP A 105 0.58 -9.41 21.10
C TRP A 105 -0.60 -10.26 20.60
N THR A 106 -1.80 -9.76 20.79
CA THR A 106 -3.07 -10.42 20.40
C THR A 106 -4.00 -9.41 19.76
N VAL A 107 -4.94 -9.91 18.96
CA VAL A 107 -6.05 -9.11 18.42
C VAL A 107 -6.95 -8.73 19.59
N SER A 108 -7.22 -7.46 19.75
CA SER A 108 -8.14 -6.92 20.77
C SER A 108 -9.58 -6.84 20.25
N GLN A 109 -10.56 -6.69 21.15
CA GLN A 109 -11.94 -6.45 20.76
C GLN A 109 -12.07 -5.16 19.94
N GLU A 110 -11.30 -4.13 20.29
CA GLU A 110 -11.24 -2.86 19.53
C GLU A 110 -10.78 -3.08 18.08
N ASP A 111 -9.81 -3.97 17.83
CA ASP A 111 -9.38 -4.29 16.46
C ASP A 111 -10.49 -4.99 15.68
N ILE A 112 -11.23 -5.89 16.33
CA ILE A 112 -12.38 -6.60 15.72
C ILE A 112 -13.48 -5.60 15.37
N ASP A 113 -13.90 -4.78 16.33
CA ASP A 113 -14.96 -3.79 16.17
C ASP A 113 -14.63 -2.80 15.03
N LEU A 114 -13.35 -2.39 14.93
CA LEU A 114 -12.89 -1.52 13.86
C LEU A 114 -12.94 -2.22 12.49
N CYS A 115 -12.53 -3.49 12.42
CA CYS A 115 -12.61 -4.26 11.18
C CYS A 115 -14.06 -4.40 10.70
N GLU A 116 -14.98 -4.73 11.61
CA GLU A 116 -16.41 -4.83 11.28
C GLU A 116 -16.99 -3.48 10.83
N ALA A 117 -16.60 -2.38 11.49
CA ALA A 117 -17.00 -1.04 11.07
C ALA A 117 -16.50 -0.69 9.67
N MET A 118 -15.26 -1.05 9.31
CA MET A 118 -14.73 -0.82 7.98
C MET A 118 -15.42 -1.69 6.92
N ILE A 119 -15.67 -2.97 7.20
CA ILE A 119 -16.41 -3.88 6.31
C ILE A 119 -17.83 -3.32 6.05
N ARG A 120 -18.50 -2.83 7.09
CA ARG A 120 -19.81 -2.18 6.98
C ARG A 120 -19.75 -0.91 6.13
N ARG A 121 -18.71 -0.10 6.31
CA ARG A 121 -18.54 1.15 5.57
C ARG A 121 -18.43 0.95 4.05
N VAL A 122 -17.90 -0.18 3.61
CA VAL A 122 -17.80 -0.53 2.18
C VAL A 122 -18.95 -1.42 1.69
N GLY A 123 -19.94 -1.72 2.54
CA GLY A 123 -21.14 -2.53 2.23
C GLY A 123 -20.83 -3.99 1.97
N MET A 124 -19.90 -4.56 2.73
CA MET A 124 -19.43 -5.95 2.57
C MET A 124 -19.80 -6.86 3.75
N GLU A 125 -20.74 -6.47 4.63
CA GLU A 125 -21.13 -7.23 5.83
C GLU A 125 -21.61 -8.65 5.51
N ALA A 126 -22.43 -8.80 4.47
CA ALA A 126 -22.94 -10.10 4.05
C ALA A 126 -21.85 -11.06 3.53
N PHE A 127 -20.66 -10.53 3.24
CA PHE A 127 -19.52 -11.27 2.70
C PHE A 127 -18.40 -11.48 3.72
N GLN A 128 -18.57 -11.09 4.96
CA GLN A 128 -17.51 -11.01 5.98
C GLN A 128 -16.73 -12.32 6.14
N ILE A 129 -17.40 -13.47 6.07
CA ILE A 129 -16.82 -14.81 6.18
C ILE A 129 -16.54 -15.44 4.82
N ARG A 130 -16.91 -14.78 3.70
CA ARG A 130 -16.66 -15.29 2.36
C ARG A 130 -15.19 -15.16 2.02
N ARG A 131 -14.65 -16.12 1.28
CA ARG A 131 -13.26 -16.12 0.82
C ARG A 131 -13.06 -15.09 -0.30
N LEU A 132 -11.87 -14.54 -0.38
CA LEU A 132 -11.54 -13.50 -1.37
C LEU A 132 -11.61 -14.03 -2.81
N ASP A 133 -11.31 -15.32 -3.04
CA ASP A 133 -11.40 -15.97 -4.35
C ASP A 133 -12.84 -16.25 -4.83
N GLU A 134 -13.82 -16.08 -3.94
CA GLU A 134 -15.25 -16.22 -4.26
C GLU A 134 -15.91 -14.87 -4.58
N LEU A 135 -15.15 -13.76 -4.46
CA LEU A 135 -15.66 -12.42 -4.72
C LEU A 135 -15.53 -12.05 -6.20
N SER A 136 -16.48 -11.26 -6.69
CA SER A 136 -16.30 -10.56 -7.97
C SER A 136 -15.15 -9.55 -7.91
N GLY A 137 -14.58 -9.17 -9.06
CA GLY A 137 -13.48 -8.21 -9.11
C GLY A 137 -13.81 -6.86 -8.44
N GLY A 138 -15.06 -6.40 -8.56
CA GLY A 138 -15.51 -5.15 -7.91
C GLY A 138 -15.66 -5.29 -6.39
N GLU A 139 -16.15 -6.44 -5.90
CA GLU A 139 -16.22 -6.73 -4.46
C GLU A 139 -14.82 -6.86 -3.86
N LEU A 140 -13.92 -7.57 -4.52
CA LEU A 140 -12.52 -7.70 -4.10
C LEU A 140 -11.84 -6.32 -4.01
N GLN A 141 -12.09 -5.45 -4.98
CA GLN A 141 -11.53 -4.10 -4.97
C GLN A 141 -12.02 -3.27 -3.77
N LYS A 142 -13.31 -3.40 -3.39
CA LYS A 142 -13.85 -2.74 -2.18
C LYS A 142 -13.18 -3.21 -0.90
N VAL A 143 -12.87 -4.51 -0.79
CA VAL A 143 -12.20 -5.09 0.38
C VAL A 143 -10.74 -4.62 0.48
N MET A 144 -10.10 -4.33 -0.66
CA MET A 144 -8.69 -3.92 -0.73
C MET A 144 -8.47 -2.42 -0.48
N LEU A 145 -9.52 -1.61 -0.49
CA LEU A 145 -9.49 -0.17 -0.18
C LEU A 145 -9.58 0.10 1.32
#